data_36aa2f1eecbf5565997d19c543463c27
#
_entry.id   36aa2f1eecbf5565997d19c543463c27
#
_cell.length_a   1.000
_cell.length_b   1.000
_cell.length_c   1.000
_cell.angle_alpha   90.00
_cell.angle_beta   90.00
_cell.angle_gamma   90.00
#
_symmetry.space_group_name_H-M   'P 1'
#
loop_
_entity.id
_entity.type
_entity.pdbx_description
1 polymer ?
#
loop_
_entity_poly.entity_id
_entity_poly.type
_entity_poly.pdbx_seq_one_letter_code
_entity_poly.pdbx_strand_id
1 'polypeptide(L)'
;YTRSLAYDGGPYGVRANAVAPGLTATPMTERMRAAPKVMEQYEDRIPLARAGAPEEIAAAICFLASDDASYINGVCLPVDGGLSAWTGQPVWRPRRG
;
A
#
# COMPACT_ATOMS: atom_id res chain seq x y z
N TYR A 1 7.28 10.16 12.04
CA TYR A 1 8.30 10.86 11.24
C TYR A 1 7.68 11.69 10.12
N THR A 2 6.84 11.07 9.30
CA THR A 2 6.13 11.77 8.20
C THR A 2 5.29 12.93 8.72
N ARG A 3 4.57 12.71 9.83
CA ARG A 3 3.72 13.74 10.42
C ARG A 3 4.54 14.92 10.93
N SER A 4 5.70 14.66 11.53
CA SER A 4 6.59 15.72 11.99
C SER A 4 7.14 16.53 10.82
N LEU A 5 7.55 15.86 9.74
CA LEU A 5 7.99 16.53 8.53
C LEU A 5 6.90 17.39 7.91
N ALA A 6 5.67 16.88 7.90
CA ALA A 6 4.52 17.60 7.35
C ALA A 6 4.25 18.88 8.14
N TYR A 7 4.34 18.79 9.46
CA TYR A 7 4.13 19.93 10.35
C TYR A 7 5.22 20.99 10.16
N ASP A 8 6.47 20.54 10.16
CA ASP A 8 7.60 21.46 10.06
C ASP A 8 7.72 22.11 8.68
N GLY A 9 7.42 21.36 7.63
CA GLY A 9 7.52 21.84 6.24
C GLY A 9 6.34 22.70 5.79
N GLY A 10 5.18 22.52 6.42
CA GLY A 10 3.95 23.19 6.02
C GLY A 10 4.07 24.70 5.87
N PRO A 11 4.64 25.41 6.85
CA PRO A 11 4.81 26.86 6.75
C PRO A 11 5.65 27.33 5.56
N TYR A 12 6.44 26.42 4.99
CA TYR A 12 7.28 26.73 3.82
C TYR A 12 6.66 26.21 2.51
N GLY A 13 5.41 25.75 2.55
CA GLY A 13 4.78 25.21 1.36
C GLY A 13 5.25 23.82 0.96
N VAL A 14 5.86 23.10 1.89
CA VAL A 14 6.37 21.75 1.65
C VAL A 14 5.40 20.74 2.26
N ARG A 15 4.98 19.77 1.46
CA ARG A 15 4.15 18.65 1.92
C ARG A 15 5.01 17.41 2.11
N ALA A 16 4.68 16.62 3.12
CA ALA A 16 5.36 15.35 3.38
C ALA A 16 4.32 14.26 3.57
N ASN A 17 4.36 13.27 2.71
CA ASN A 17 3.50 12.10 2.77
C ASN A 17 4.33 10.84 2.58
N ALA A 18 3.80 9.71 2.98
CA ALA A 18 4.46 8.43 2.83
C ALA A 18 3.53 7.43 2.18
N VAL A 19 4.10 6.47 1.49
CA VAL A 19 3.38 5.32 0.96
C VAL A 19 3.89 4.08 1.68
N ALA A 20 2.96 3.25 2.17
CA ALA A 20 3.29 1.97 2.80
C ALA A 20 2.86 0.85 1.87
N PRO A 21 3.75 0.34 1.01
CA PRO A 21 3.40 -0.73 0.09
C PRO A 21 3.23 -2.06 0.84
N GLY A 22 2.29 -2.86 0.37
CA GLY A 22 2.15 -4.24 0.82
C GLY A 22 2.99 -5.17 -0.05
N LEU A 23 2.51 -6.40 -0.23
CA LEU A 23 3.18 -7.36 -1.09
C LEU A 23 3.19 -6.84 -2.53
N THR A 24 4.38 -6.63 -3.07
CA THR A 24 4.56 -6.07 -4.41
C THR A 24 5.36 -7.04 -5.26
N ALA A 25 4.95 -7.19 -6.52
CA ALA A 25 5.58 -8.11 -7.45
C ALA A 25 6.89 -7.52 -7.98
N THR A 26 7.97 -7.80 -7.28
CA THR A 26 9.32 -7.37 -7.60
C THR A 26 10.25 -8.58 -7.69
N PRO A 27 11.45 -8.46 -8.26
CA PRO A 27 12.43 -9.55 -8.24
C PRO A 27 12.72 -10.05 -6.83
N MET A 28 12.70 -9.16 -5.83
CA MET A 28 12.95 -9.53 -4.43
C MET A 28 11.91 -10.49 -3.87
N THR A 29 10.66 -10.39 -4.32
CA THR A 29 9.55 -11.23 -3.83
C THR A 29 9.23 -12.39 -4.77
N GLU A 30 9.92 -12.51 -5.88
CA GLU A 30 9.60 -13.49 -6.94
C GLU A 30 9.62 -14.92 -6.41
N ARG A 31 10.64 -15.27 -5.66
CA ARG A 31 10.81 -16.62 -5.13
C ARG A 31 9.69 -17.01 -4.18
N MET A 32 9.31 -16.09 -3.30
CA MET A 32 8.22 -16.28 -2.35
C MET A 32 6.88 -16.37 -3.07
N ARG A 33 6.65 -15.51 -4.06
CA ARG A 33 5.40 -15.52 -4.84
C ARG A 33 5.24 -16.78 -5.68
N ALA A 34 6.35 -17.43 -6.05
CA ALA A 34 6.33 -18.67 -6.79
C ALA A 34 6.06 -19.90 -5.91
N ALA A 35 6.06 -19.76 -4.59
CA ALA A 35 5.78 -20.83 -3.65
C ALA A 35 4.26 -20.90 -3.40
N PRO A 36 3.53 -21.93 -3.94
CA PRO A 36 2.07 -21.93 -3.91
C PRO A 36 1.47 -21.83 -2.52
N LYS A 37 2.01 -22.55 -1.55
CA LYS A 37 1.47 -22.54 -0.18
C LYS A 37 1.64 -21.19 0.50
N VAL A 38 2.77 -20.54 0.26
CA VAL A 38 3.03 -19.22 0.84
C VAL A 38 2.13 -18.19 0.18
N MET A 39 2.06 -18.21 -1.14
CA MET A 39 1.23 -17.26 -1.89
C MET A 39 -0.24 -17.40 -1.54
N GLU A 40 -0.72 -18.62 -1.33
CA GLU A 40 -2.10 -18.87 -0.93
C GLU A 40 -2.43 -18.15 0.38
N GLN A 41 -1.52 -18.15 1.35
CA GLN A 41 -1.74 -17.46 2.62
C GLN A 41 -1.84 -15.95 2.42
N TYR A 42 -1.01 -15.37 1.56
CA TYR A 42 -1.11 -13.96 1.23
C TYR A 42 -2.43 -13.64 0.53
N GLU A 43 -2.82 -14.46 -0.43
CA GLU A 43 -4.08 -14.27 -1.15
C GLU A 43 -5.29 -14.33 -0.24
N ASP A 44 -5.24 -15.16 0.80
CA ASP A 44 -6.33 -15.25 1.76
C ASP A 44 -6.43 -13.99 2.63
N ARG A 45 -5.31 -13.36 2.92
CA ARG A 45 -5.25 -12.21 3.83
C ARG A 45 -5.38 -10.88 3.12
N ILE A 46 -5.04 -10.83 1.84
CA ILE A 46 -5.18 -9.61 1.04
C ILE A 46 -6.56 -9.60 0.39
N PRO A 47 -7.43 -8.65 0.74
CA PRO A 47 -8.78 -8.60 0.14
C PRO A 47 -8.80 -8.63 -1.38
N LEU A 48 -7.86 -7.95 -2.06
CA LEU A 48 -7.77 -8.00 -3.52
C LEU A 48 -7.11 -9.29 -4.03
N ALA A 49 -6.63 -10.14 -3.13
CA ALA A 49 -6.16 -11.50 -3.39
C ALA A 49 -5.02 -11.59 -4.42
N ARG A 50 -4.15 -10.59 -4.45
CA ARG A 50 -2.99 -10.59 -5.34
C ARG A 50 -1.89 -9.66 -4.83
N ALA A 51 -0.68 -9.86 -5.33
CA ALA A 51 0.39 -8.88 -5.15
C ALA A 51 0.09 -7.64 -5.99
N GLY A 52 0.54 -6.49 -5.52
CA GLY A 52 0.47 -5.26 -6.30
C GLY A 52 1.58 -5.22 -7.35
N ALA A 53 1.33 -4.54 -8.46
CA ALA A 53 2.38 -4.26 -9.43
C ALA A 53 3.19 -3.04 -8.98
N PRO A 54 4.50 -2.98 -9.30
CA PRO A 54 5.30 -1.79 -8.97
C PRO A 54 4.70 -0.50 -9.50
N GLU A 55 4.04 -0.56 -10.66
CA GLU A 55 3.38 0.58 -11.27
C GLU A 55 2.23 1.11 -10.42
N GLU A 56 1.56 0.23 -9.66
CA GLU A 56 0.47 0.64 -8.78
C GLU A 56 1.01 1.41 -7.57
N ILE A 57 2.17 1.02 -7.06
CA ILE A 57 2.83 1.77 -5.98
C ILE A 57 3.32 3.12 -6.52
N ALA A 58 3.93 3.12 -7.70
CA ALA A 58 4.41 4.35 -8.33
C ALA A 58 3.27 5.32 -8.60
N ALA A 59 2.11 4.82 -9.02
CA ALA A 59 0.94 5.67 -9.26
C ALA A 59 0.49 6.40 -7.99
N ALA A 60 0.52 5.73 -6.83
CA ALA A 60 0.18 6.35 -5.56
C ALA A 60 1.19 7.43 -5.18
N ILE A 61 2.47 7.17 -5.38
CA ILE A 61 3.54 8.14 -5.10
C ILE A 61 3.38 9.37 -6.01
N CYS A 62 3.15 9.15 -7.30
CA CYS A 62 2.96 10.23 -8.26
C CYS A 62 1.75 11.09 -7.93
N PHE A 63 0.64 10.46 -7.51
CA PHE A 63 -0.55 11.19 -7.09
C PHE A 63 -0.24 12.10 -5.89
N LEU A 64 0.40 11.55 -4.85
CA LEU A 64 0.72 12.32 -3.65
C LEU A 64 1.71 13.45 -3.93
N ALA A 65 2.56 13.30 -4.93
CA ALA A 65 3.52 14.33 -5.32
C ALA A 65 2.92 15.39 -6.26
N SER A 66 1.73 15.13 -6.78
CA SER A 66 1.11 16.02 -7.77
C SER A 66 0.29 17.14 -7.14
N ASP A 67 -0.09 18.12 -7.96
CA ASP A 67 -0.97 19.20 -7.53
C ASP A 67 -2.37 18.70 -7.17
N ASP A 68 -2.77 17.54 -7.68
CA ASP A 68 -4.05 16.93 -7.30
C ASP A 68 -4.10 16.57 -5.82
N ALA A 69 -2.96 16.42 -5.18
CA ALA A 69 -2.85 16.13 -3.75
C ALA A 69 -2.43 17.37 -2.94
N SER A 70 -2.71 18.56 -3.44
CA SER A 70 -2.18 19.82 -2.87
C SER A 70 -2.60 20.09 -1.43
N TYR A 71 -3.71 19.50 -0.98
CA TYR A 71 -4.16 19.66 0.41
C TYR A 71 -3.93 18.42 1.26
N ILE A 72 -3.20 17.43 0.73
CA ILE A 72 -2.86 16.18 1.45
C ILE A 72 -1.47 16.35 2.04
N ASN A 73 -1.39 16.29 3.36
CA ASN A 73 -0.14 16.50 4.07
C ASN A 73 -0.12 15.65 5.36
N GLY A 74 0.95 14.92 5.56
CA GLY A 74 1.12 14.11 6.78
C GLY A 74 0.48 12.73 6.72
N VAL A 75 0.04 12.27 5.55
CA VAL A 75 -0.60 10.96 5.43
C VAL A 75 0.44 9.86 5.22
N CYS A 76 0.17 8.70 5.79
CA CYS A 76 0.83 7.45 5.41
C CYS A 76 -0.22 6.59 4.71
N LEU A 77 -0.10 6.44 3.40
CA LEU A 77 -1.10 5.78 2.57
C LEU A 77 -0.73 4.31 2.34
N PRO A 78 -1.47 3.36 2.93
CA PRO A 78 -1.27 1.95 2.60
C PRO A 78 -1.68 1.68 1.15
N VAL A 79 -0.81 1.00 0.41
CA VAL A 79 -1.08 0.56 -0.95
C VAL A 79 -0.81 -0.94 -0.96
N ASP A 80 -1.77 -1.70 -0.44
CA ASP A 80 -1.56 -3.08 -0.01
C ASP A 80 -2.73 -4.01 -0.33
N GLY A 81 -3.61 -3.60 -1.22
CA GLY A 81 -4.78 -4.42 -1.59
C GLY A 81 -5.77 -4.62 -0.46
N GLY A 82 -5.67 -3.85 0.59
CA GLY A 82 -6.57 -3.92 1.75
C GLY A 82 -6.03 -4.73 2.92
N LEU A 83 -4.80 -5.23 2.84
CA LEU A 83 -4.24 -6.08 3.88
C LEU A 83 -4.31 -5.43 5.27
N SER A 84 -3.93 -4.17 5.39
CA SER A 84 -3.91 -3.47 6.69
C SER A 84 -5.29 -3.04 7.17
N ALA A 85 -6.32 -3.19 6.33
CA ALA A 85 -7.69 -2.89 6.72
C ALA A 85 -8.38 -4.07 7.42
N TRP A 86 -7.71 -5.22 7.50
CA TRP A 86 -8.26 -6.41 8.13
C TRP A 86 -8.36 -6.21 9.64
N THR A 87 -9.54 -6.51 10.19
CA THR A 87 -9.83 -6.30 11.62
C THR A 87 -9.56 -7.53 12.48
N GLY A 88 -9.22 -8.65 11.88
CA GLY A 88 -9.09 -9.93 12.58
C GLY A 88 -10.40 -10.68 12.76
N GLN A 89 -11.50 -10.09 12.36
CA GLN A 89 -12.80 -10.76 12.44
C GLN A 89 -13.01 -11.69 11.26
N PRO A 90 -13.77 -12.76 11.41
CA PRO A 90 -14.14 -13.60 10.28
C PRO A 90 -14.85 -12.78 9.22
N VAL A 91 -14.44 -12.96 7.96
CA VAL A 91 -15.03 -12.25 6.84
C VAL A 91 -15.52 -13.29 5.85
N TRP A 92 -16.82 -13.21 5.52
CA TRP A 92 -17.35 -14.02 4.45
C TRP A 92 -16.96 -13.42 3.10
N ARG A 93 -16.47 -14.26 2.22
CA ARG A 93 -16.24 -13.88 0.83
C ARG A 93 -16.29 -15.13 -0.06
N PRO A 94 -16.63 -14.96 -1.34
CA PRO A 94 -16.66 -16.10 -2.26
C PRO A 94 -15.30 -16.78 -2.31
N ARG A 95 -15.29 -18.11 -2.44
CA ARG A 95 -14.04 -18.83 -2.68
C ARG A 95 -13.52 -18.48 -4.06
N ARG A 96 -12.20 -18.37 -4.14
CA ARG A 96 -11.54 -18.26 -5.42
C ARG A 96 -11.71 -19.59 -6.17
N GLY A 97 -12.14 -19.47 -7.39
CA GLY A 97 -12.49 -20.60 -8.24
C GLY A 97 -11.34 -21.52 -8.61
#